data_3f918312ae60e0b395670ddfb9783966
#
_entry.id   3f918312ae60e0b395670ddfb9783966
#
_cell.length_a   1.000
_cell.length_b   1.000
_cell.length_c   1.000
_cell.angle_alpha   90.00
_cell.angle_beta   90.00
_cell.angle_gamma   90.00
#
_symmetry.space_group_name_H-M   'P 1'
#
loop_
_entity.id
_entity.type
_entity.pdbx_description
1 polymer ?
#
loop_
_entity_poly.entity_id
_entity_poly.type
_entity_poly.pdbx_seq_one_letter_code
_entity_poly.pdbx_strand_id
1 'polypeptide(L)'
;ALVFGPHPLGRPIGGTRESVSGLAHSSLTAHYRDAYRPCELVVAAAGAVDHDVLCSLVLGSLARAGWDCADDAPPAPRRRRADIVYGAPQDAAIGRSVEQAAVIVAMPAITDEDPRRYALFALNSILGGGTSSRLFQEVRDKRGLAYSTYSFPGLYHEGGLFGMYAGCSPADAANVTALMEECLEAMAGGGVGSGGAGAVGLPG
;
A
#
# COMPACT_ATOMS: atom_id res chain seq x y z
N ALA A 1 4.23 9.64 -6.12
CA ALA A 1 4.29 11.05 -6.54
C ALA A 1 3.10 11.43 -7.41
N LEU A 2 2.81 10.72 -8.52
CA LEU A 2 1.79 11.14 -9.49
C LEU A 2 0.38 11.29 -8.86
N VAL A 3 -0.08 10.32 -8.09
CA VAL A 3 -1.43 10.37 -7.49
C VAL A 3 -1.52 11.39 -6.36
N PHE A 4 -0.54 11.40 -5.46
CA PHE A 4 -0.59 12.23 -4.25
C PHE A 4 0.09 13.60 -4.40
N GLY A 5 0.64 13.93 -5.57
CA GLY A 5 1.29 15.20 -5.83
C GLY A 5 2.37 15.56 -4.78
N PRO A 6 2.33 16.78 -4.22
CA PRO A 6 3.31 17.23 -3.23
C PRO A 6 3.07 16.69 -1.81
N HIS A 7 1.96 15.98 -1.59
CA HIS A 7 1.63 15.43 -0.28
C HIS A 7 2.71 14.46 0.23
N PRO A 8 2.95 14.35 1.55
CA PRO A 8 3.93 13.41 2.11
C PRO A 8 3.79 11.97 1.63
N LEU A 9 2.56 11.48 1.42
CA LEU A 9 2.30 10.15 0.85
C LEU A 9 2.84 9.97 -0.58
N GLY A 10 3.09 11.05 -1.31
CA GLY A 10 3.71 11.02 -2.63
C GLY A 10 5.23 10.91 -2.61
N ARG A 11 5.86 10.97 -1.45
CA ARG A 11 7.33 10.90 -1.33
C ARG A 11 7.82 9.46 -1.41
N PRO A 12 8.96 9.20 -2.05
CA PRO A 12 9.59 7.87 -2.00
C PRO A 12 9.92 7.49 -0.56
N ILE A 13 9.51 6.30 -0.11
CA ILE A 13 9.80 5.81 1.24
C ILE A 13 11.31 5.71 1.49
N GLY A 14 12.08 5.26 0.49
CA GLY A 14 13.55 5.18 0.56
C GLY A 14 14.26 6.53 0.38
N GLY A 15 13.52 7.63 0.19
CA GLY A 15 14.10 8.93 -0.11
C GLY A 15 14.65 9.05 -1.53
N THR A 16 15.35 10.15 -1.79
CA THR A 16 16.12 10.36 -3.02
C THR A 16 17.62 10.24 -2.70
N ARG A 17 18.46 10.10 -3.72
CA ARG A 17 19.92 10.08 -3.55
C ARG A 17 20.40 11.31 -2.76
N GLU A 18 19.87 12.47 -3.09
CA GLU A 18 20.21 13.75 -2.45
C GLU A 18 19.78 13.77 -0.98
N SER A 19 18.53 13.36 -0.69
CA SER A 19 18.02 13.34 0.69
C SER A 19 18.76 12.35 1.57
N VAL A 20 19.10 11.17 1.05
CA VAL A 20 19.84 10.14 1.80
C VAL A 20 21.30 10.57 1.99
N SER A 21 21.96 11.11 0.95
CA SER A 21 23.35 11.56 1.05
C SER A 21 23.52 12.78 1.96
N GLY A 22 22.49 13.63 2.06
CA GLY A 22 22.48 14.81 2.94
C GLY A 22 22.06 14.51 4.38
N LEU A 23 21.71 13.25 4.71
CA LEU A 23 21.23 12.90 6.04
C LEU A 23 22.37 12.79 7.05
N ALA A 24 22.46 13.74 7.97
CA ALA A 24 23.48 13.74 9.01
C ALA A 24 23.16 12.72 10.13
N HIS A 25 24.17 12.08 10.69
CA HIS A 25 24.02 11.17 11.84
C HIS A 25 23.33 11.86 13.03
N SER A 26 23.62 13.14 13.28
CA SER A 26 22.96 13.92 14.34
C SER A 26 21.45 14.05 14.13
N SER A 27 20.99 14.22 12.89
CA SER A 27 19.57 14.29 12.56
C SER A 27 18.85 12.96 12.80
N LEU A 28 19.50 11.83 12.47
CA LEU A 28 18.99 10.49 12.77
C LEU A 28 18.88 10.24 14.26
N THR A 29 19.93 10.61 15.01
CA THR A 29 19.97 10.44 16.47
C THR A 29 18.92 11.30 17.16
N ALA A 30 18.75 12.56 16.72
CA ALA A 30 17.70 13.44 17.23
C ALA A 30 16.31 12.86 16.96
N HIS A 31 16.04 12.45 15.71
CA HIS A 31 14.77 11.83 15.36
C HIS A 31 14.49 10.56 16.18
N TYR A 32 15.50 9.71 16.37
CA TYR A 32 15.35 8.50 17.19
C TYR A 32 14.95 8.84 18.62
N ARG A 33 15.63 9.81 19.27
CA ARG A 33 15.34 10.22 20.64
C ARG A 33 13.94 10.85 20.78
N ASP A 34 13.52 11.61 19.79
CA ASP A 34 12.24 12.32 19.84
C ASP A 34 11.04 11.40 19.53
N ALA A 35 11.23 10.42 18.65
CA ALA A 35 10.14 9.59 18.14
C ALA A 35 10.00 8.24 18.86
N TYR A 36 11.11 7.69 19.39
CA TYR A 36 11.12 6.37 20.02
C TYR A 36 11.19 6.54 21.55
N ARG A 37 10.04 6.75 22.17
CA ARG A 37 9.87 6.92 23.61
C ARG A 37 9.03 5.81 24.21
N PRO A 38 9.17 5.49 25.51
CA PRO A 38 8.38 4.47 26.19
C PRO A 38 6.86 4.66 26.00
N CYS A 39 6.38 5.91 26.08
CA CYS A 39 4.98 6.26 25.91
C CYS A 39 4.40 6.02 24.49
N GLU A 40 5.26 5.83 23.48
CA GLU A 40 4.89 5.51 22.10
C GLU A 40 4.98 4.01 21.78
N LEU A 41 5.52 3.21 22.73
CA LEU A 41 5.75 1.79 22.51
C LEU A 41 4.53 0.96 22.89
N VAL A 42 4.08 0.14 21.95
CA VAL A 42 3.06 -0.89 22.20
C VAL A 42 3.68 -2.26 21.93
N VAL A 43 3.64 -3.12 22.94
CA VAL A 43 4.08 -4.51 22.80
C VAL A 43 2.87 -5.41 22.79
N ALA A 44 2.69 -6.20 21.74
CA ALA A 44 1.62 -7.17 21.61
C ALA A 44 2.23 -8.58 21.45
N ALA A 45 1.69 -9.55 22.16
CA ALA A 45 2.09 -10.93 22.05
C ALA A 45 0.86 -11.85 22.04
N ALA A 46 0.94 -12.92 21.25
CA ALA A 46 -0.10 -13.94 21.16
C ALA A 46 0.55 -15.33 21.14
N GLY A 47 -0.08 -16.30 21.83
CA GLY A 47 0.42 -17.67 21.94
C GLY A 47 0.48 -18.13 23.38
N ALA A 48 1.31 -19.14 23.69
CA ALA A 48 1.54 -19.64 25.06
C ALA A 48 2.48 -18.67 25.81
N VAL A 49 1.94 -17.54 26.26
CA VAL A 49 2.70 -16.46 26.90
C VAL A 49 2.10 -16.19 28.26
N ASP A 50 2.95 -16.16 29.29
CA ASP A 50 2.59 -15.61 30.59
C ASP A 50 2.76 -14.08 30.56
N HIS A 51 1.69 -13.36 30.91
CA HIS A 51 1.65 -11.90 30.80
C HIS A 51 2.68 -11.23 31.72
N ASP A 52 2.76 -11.66 33.00
CA ASP A 52 3.61 -11.01 34.00
C ASP A 52 5.10 -11.26 33.71
N VAL A 53 5.40 -12.47 33.25
CA VAL A 53 6.77 -12.82 32.80
C VAL A 53 7.15 -11.98 31.59
N LEU A 54 6.26 -11.84 30.60
CA LEU A 54 6.51 -11.02 29.43
C LEU A 54 6.73 -9.56 29.80
N CYS A 55 5.87 -8.98 30.62
CA CYS A 55 6.03 -7.60 31.10
C CYS A 55 7.37 -7.38 31.78
N SER A 56 7.76 -8.30 32.68
CA SER A 56 9.03 -8.23 33.37
C SER A 56 10.25 -8.30 32.44
N LEU A 57 10.18 -9.18 31.44
CA LEU A 57 11.23 -9.32 30.42
C LEU A 57 11.35 -8.07 29.55
N VAL A 58 10.21 -7.51 29.09
CA VAL A 58 10.19 -6.30 28.27
C VAL A 58 10.75 -5.12 29.05
N LEU A 59 10.22 -4.84 30.26
CA LEU A 59 10.68 -3.73 31.09
C LEU A 59 12.18 -3.86 31.43
N GLY A 60 12.63 -5.07 31.80
CA GLY A 60 14.04 -5.32 32.06
C GLY A 60 14.94 -5.11 30.82
N SER A 61 14.43 -5.41 29.63
CA SER A 61 15.16 -5.20 28.38
C SER A 61 15.23 -3.72 28.00
N LEU A 62 14.14 -2.98 28.18
CA LEU A 62 14.10 -1.53 27.95
C LEU A 62 15.01 -0.78 28.91
N ALA A 63 14.99 -1.13 30.19
CA ALA A 63 15.89 -0.54 31.19
C ALA A 63 17.37 -0.79 30.86
N ARG A 64 17.74 -2.00 30.42
CA ARG A 64 19.10 -2.30 29.97
C ARG A 64 19.50 -1.50 28.71
N ALA A 65 18.54 -1.17 27.87
CA ALA A 65 18.75 -0.33 26.69
C ALA A 65 18.78 1.18 27.01
N GLY A 66 18.62 1.55 28.28
CA GLY A 66 18.65 2.94 28.73
C GLY A 66 17.35 3.71 28.54
N TRP A 67 16.22 3.01 28.38
CA TRP A 67 14.92 3.64 28.30
C TRP A 67 14.38 3.91 29.71
N ASP A 68 13.93 5.15 29.94
CA ASP A 68 13.22 5.52 31.17
C ASP A 68 11.73 5.20 31.04
N CYS A 69 11.35 4.02 31.52
CA CYS A 69 9.95 3.57 31.49
C CYS A 69 9.10 4.18 32.64
N ALA A 70 9.69 5.01 33.50
CA ALA A 70 8.97 5.76 34.54
C ALA A 70 8.51 7.15 34.02
N ASP A 71 8.89 7.52 32.80
CA ASP A 71 8.43 8.76 32.17
C ASP A 71 6.94 8.62 31.78
N ASP A 72 6.07 9.25 32.56
CA ASP A 72 4.62 9.35 32.31
C ASP A 72 4.24 10.41 31.27
N ALA A 73 5.19 10.90 30.50
CA ALA A 73 4.91 11.88 29.46
C ALA A 73 3.85 11.34 28.48
N PRO A 74 2.82 12.11 28.16
CA PRO A 74 1.81 11.64 27.21
C PRO A 74 2.46 11.42 25.84
N PRO A 75 1.90 10.48 25.03
CA PRO A 75 2.31 10.33 23.65
C PRO A 75 2.29 11.66 22.89
N ALA A 76 3.22 11.85 21.97
CA ALA A 76 3.22 13.05 21.16
C ALA A 76 1.90 13.18 20.41
N PRO A 77 1.31 14.39 20.32
CA PRO A 77 0.11 14.59 19.54
C PRO A 77 0.38 14.16 18.10
N ARG A 78 -0.53 13.36 17.54
CA ARG A 78 -0.43 12.95 16.14
C ARG A 78 -0.33 14.18 15.25
N ARG A 79 0.52 14.12 14.23
CA ARG A 79 0.65 15.20 13.26
C ARG A 79 -0.72 15.53 12.69
N ARG A 80 -1.01 16.82 12.53
CA ARG A 80 -2.23 17.27 11.88
C ARG A 80 -2.29 16.67 10.49
N ARG A 81 -3.43 16.09 10.14
CA ARG A 81 -3.69 15.58 8.79
C ARG A 81 -3.51 16.73 7.80
N ALA A 82 -2.78 16.48 6.74
CA ALA A 82 -2.70 17.37 5.60
C ALA A 82 -3.78 16.96 4.60
N ASP A 83 -4.51 17.93 4.05
CA ASP A 83 -5.47 17.64 2.99
C ASP A 83 -4.75 17.17 1.74
N ILE A 84 -5.23 16.09 1.13
CA ILE A 84 -4.69 15.60 -0.14
C ILE A 84 -5.35 16.37 -1.27
N VAL A 85 -4.51 17.04 -2.06
CA VAL A 85 -4.89 17.52 -3.38
C VAL A 85 -4.33 16.50 -4.38
N TYR A 86 -5.21 15.68 -4.94
CA TYR A 86 -4.83 14.73 -5.96
C TYR A 86 -4.38 15.46 -7.23
N GLY A 87 -3.35 14.93 -7.87
CA GLY A 87 -2.88 15.46 -9.16
C GLY A 87 -3.93 15.31 -10.27
N ALA A 88 -3.85 16.16 -11.28
CA ALA A 88 -4.58 15.92 -12.53
C ALA A 88 -4.12 14.59 -13.17
N PRO A 89 -4.99 13.92 -13.95
CA PRO A 89 -4.58 12.74 -14.72
C PRO A 89 -3.33 13.06 -15.53
N GLN A 90 -2.31 12.21 -15.43
CA GLN A 90 -1.03 12.40 -16.10
C GLN A 90 -0.32 11.07 -16.32
N ASP A 91 0.41 10.98 -17.39
CA ASP A 91 1.26 9.85 -17.71
C ASP A 91 2.72 10.18 -17.39
N ALA A 92 3.47 9.18 -16.94
CA ALA A 92 4.90 9.30 -16.75
C ALA A 92 5.59 8.00 -17.13
N ALA A 93 6.73 8.11 -17.79
CA ALA A 93 7.57 6.99 -18.14
C ALA A 93 8.98 7.18 -17.56
N ILE A 94 9.54 6.13 -17.00
CA ILE A 94 10.93 6.08 -16.56
C ILE A 94 11.65 5.07 -17.44
N GLY A 95 12.50 5.56 -18.34
CA GLY A 95 13.33 4.72 -19.19
C GLY A 95 14.43 4.03 -18.38
N ARG A 96 14.48 2.71 -18.46
CA ARG A 96 15.55 1.87 -17.90
C ARG A 96 15.91 0.78 -18.88
N SER A 97 17.17 0.36 -18.89
CA SER A 97 17.61 -0.81 -19.66
C SER A 97 17.26 -2.09 -18.91
N VAL A 98 16.00 -2.52 -19.05
CA VAL A 98 15.46 -3.73 -18.42
C VAL A 98 14.65 -4.52 -19.43
N GLU A 99 14.54 -5.83 -19.24
CA GLU A 99 13.84 -6.72 -20.17
C GLU A 99 12.30 -6.60 -20.05
N GLN A 100 11.78 -6.16 -18.91
CA GLN A 100 10.36 -6.04 -18.65
C GLN A 100 9.97 -4.60 -18.34
N ALA A 101 8.83 -4.18 -18.89
CA ALA A 101 8.15 -2.96 -18.49
C ALA A 101 7.20 -3.23 -17.32
N ALA A 102 7.24 -2.36 -16.32
CA ALA A 102 6.25 -2.33 -15.24
C ALA A 102 5.21 -1.25 -15.57
N VAL A 103 3.99 -1.67 -15.86
CA VAL A 103 2.84 -0.78 -16.09
C VAL A 103 2.07 -0.63 -14.79
N ILE A 104 1.77 0.60 -14.41
CA ILE A 104 0.93 0.91 -13.24
C ILE A 104 -0.12 1.93 -13.67
N VAL A 105 -1.40 1.56 -13.53
CA VAL A 105 -2.54 2.47 -13.64
C VAL A 105 -3.07 2.70 -12.23
N ALA A 106 -3.16 3.95 -11.80
CA ALA A 106 -3.58 4.28 -10.44
C ALA A 106 -4.48 5.50 -10.40
N MET A 107 -5.43 5.50 -9.47
CA MET A 107 -6.41 6.55 -9.28
C MET A 107 -6.64 6.86 -7.81
N PRO A 108 -7.18 8.05 -7.46
CA PRO A 108 -7.65 8.36 -6.11
C PRO A 108 -8.66 7.32 -5.61
N ALA A 109 -8.58 7.02 -4.32
CA ALA A 109 -9.52 6.13 -3.64
C ALA A 109 -9.93 6.68 -2.27
N ILE A 110 -10.79 5.96 -1.59
CA ILE A 110 -11.32 6.28 -0.26
C ILE A 110 -10.26 6.15 0.83
N THR A 111 -10.55 6.70 2.01
CA THR A 111 -9.70 6.55 3.20
C THR A 111 -9.86 5.17 3.85
N ASP A 112 -8.96 4.84 4.78
CA ASP A 112 -9.03 3.59 5.56
C ASP A 112 -10.18 3.58 6.58
N GLU A 113 -10.74 4.74 6.95
CA GLU A 113 -11.90 4.89 7.84
C GLU A 113 -13.24 4.82 7.09
N ASP A 114 -13.24 4.92 5.77
CA ASP A 114 -14.48 4.90 4.98
C ASP A 114 -15.14 3.51 5.05
N PRO A 115 -16.42 3.42 5.43
CA PRO A 115 -17.11 2.12 5.52
C PRO A 115 -17.19 1.37 4.19
N ARG A 116 -17.08 2.07 3.05
CA ARG A 116 -17.05 1.47 1.71
C ARG A 116 -15.75 0.70 1.41
N ARG A 117 -14.75 0.73 2.31
CA ARG A 117 -13.50 -0.03 2.12
C ARG A 117 -13.73 -1.52 1.90
N TYR A 118 -14.75 -2.08 2.52
CA TYR A 118 -15.09 -3.51 2.32
C TYR A 118 -15.59 -3.80 0.90
N ALA A 119 -16.38 -2.88 0.33
CA ALA A 119 -16.78 -2.97 -1.07
C ALA A 119 -15.58 -2.81 -2.01
N LEU A 120 -14.64 -1.93 -1.68
CA LEU A 120 -13.39 -1.77 -2.43
C LEU A 120 -12.52 -3.04 -2.36
N PHE A 121 -12.46 -3.73 -1.23
CA PHE A 121 -11.74 -5.01 -1.13
C PHE A 121 -12.41 -6.11 -1.96
N ALA A 122 -13.75 -6.16 -1.99
CA ALA A 122 -14.47 -7.07 -2.86
C ALA A 122 -14.21 -6.76 -4.34
N LEU A 123 -14.26 -5.48 -4.73
CA LEU A 123 -13.88 -5.03 -6.07
C LEU A 123 -12.46 -5.43 -6.43
N ASN A 124 -11.51 -5.22 -5.51
CA ASN A 124 -10.12 -5.62 -5.70
C ASN A 124 -9.99 -7.12 -5.95
N SER A 125 -10.71 -7.95 -5.19
CA SER A 125 -10.68 -9.41 -5.36
C SER A 125 -11.19 -9.84 -6.73
N ILE A 126 -12.24 -9.20 -7.24
CA ILE A 126 -12.81 -9.49 -8.56
C ILE A 126 -11.89 -8.99 -9.68
N LEU A 127 -11.31 -7.79 -9.53
CA LEU A 127 -10.52 -7.17 -10.59
C LEU A 127 -9.12 -7.78 -10.71
N GLY A 128 -8.38 -7.95 -9.61
CA GLY A 128 -6.98 -8.36 -9.66
C GLY A 128 -6.48 -9.15 -8.45
N GLY A 129 -7.38 -9.68 -7.61
CA GLY A 129 -7.02 -10.33 -6.34
C GLY A 129 -6.58 -11.79 -6.45
N GLY A 130 -6.56 -12.41 -7.63
CA GLY A 130 -6.17 -13.80 -7.80
C GLY A 130 -6.24 -14.31 -9.24
N THR A 131 -6.02 -15.60 -9.42
CA THR A 131 -5.97 -16.24 -10.75
C THR A 131 -7.31 -16.25 -11.49
N SER A 132 -8.43 -16.17 -10.77
CA SER A 132 -9.76 -16.04 -11.35
C SER A 132 -10.20 -14.60 -11.59
N SER A 133 -9.36 -13.62 -11.26
CA SER A 133 -9.65 -12.20 -11.43
C SER A 133 -9.68 -11.79 -12.91
N ARG A 134 -10.37 -10.69 -13.20
CA ARG A 134 -10.51 -10.20 -14.58
C ARG A 134 -9.17 -9.85 -15.22
N LEU A 135 -8.31 -9.14 -14.51
CA LEU A 135 -6.97 -8.78 -15.02
C LEU A 135 -6.16 -10.03 -15.35
N PHE A 136 -6.20 -11.02 -14.47
CA PHE A 136 -5.45 -12.26 -14.69
C PHE A 136 -5.99 -12.98 -15.93
N GLN A 137 -7.30 -13.12 -16.06
CA GLN A 137 -7.94 -13.78 -17.20
C GLN A 137 -7.71 -13.03 -18.51
N GLU A 138 -7.91 -11.69 -18.53
CA GLU A 138 -7.84 -10.91 -19.77
C GLU A 138 -6.41 -10.64 -20.23
N VAL A 139 -5.48 -10.34 -19.31
CA VAL A 139 -4.12 -9.93 -19.66
C VAL A 139 -3.18 -11.12 -19.74
N ARG A 140 -3.31 -12.08 -18.82
CA ARG A 140 -2.41 -13.23 -18.74
C ARG A 140 -2.94 -14.45 -19.47
N ASP A 141 -4.09 -15.01 -19.05
CA ASP A 141 -4.54 -16.32 -19.55
C ASP A 141 -4.97 -16.28 -21.02
N LYS A 142 -5.78 -15.29 -21.42
CA LYS A 142 -6.29 -15.22 -22.77
C LYS A 142 -5.30 -14.68 -23.79
N ARG A 143 -4.43 -13.74 -23.36
CA ARG A 143 -3.56 -13.00 -24.29
C ARG A 143 -2.07 -13.23 -24.06
N GLY A 144 -1.66 -13.76 -22.89
CA GLY A 144 -0.27 -14.02 -22.59
C GLY A 144 0.62 -12.77 -22.52
N LEU A 145 0.03 -11.59 -22.30
CA LEU A 145 0.74 -10.32 -22.40
C LEU A 145 1.56 -9.97 -21.15
N ALA A 146 1.17 -10.50 -19.97
CA ALA A 146 1.89 -10.26 -18.73
C ALA A 146 2.03 -11.54 -17.92
N TYR A 147 3.18 -11.73 -17.30
CA TYR A 147 3.40 -12.83 -16.36
C TYR A 147 2.79 -12.52 -14.99
N SER A 148 2.89 -11.29 -14.56
CA SER A 148 2.39 -10.82 -13.25
C SER A 148 1.42 -9.68 -13.48
N THR A 149 0.19 -9.84 -12.99
CA THR A 149 -0.82 -8.79 -13.01
C THR A 149 -1.72 -8.90 -11.77
N TYR A 150 -2.01 -7.76 -11.15
CA TYR A 150 -2.85 -7.68 -9.95
C TYR A 150 -3.39 -6.27 -9.75
N SER A 151 -4.41 -6.12 -8.90
CA SER A 151 -4.85 -4.82 -8.39
C SER A 151 -4.59 -4.71 -6.89
N PHE A 152 -4.48 -3.49 -6.39
CA PHE A 152 -4.20 -3.23 -4.98
C PHE A 152 -4.81 -1.92 -4.50
N PRO A 153 -5.47 -1.91 -3.32
CA PRO A 153 -5.84 -0.70 -2.61
C PRO A 153 -4.68 -0.23 -1.72
N GLY A 154 -4.41 1.07 -1.69
CA GLY A 154 -3.54 1.72 -0.73
C GLY A 154 -4.37 2.74 0.04
N LEU A 155 -4.87 2.36 1.22
CA LEU A 155 -5.75 3.21 2.03
C LEU A 155 -4.97 3.80 3.18
N TYR A 156 -5.13 5.11 3.38
CA TYR A 156 -4.50 5.89 4.44
C TYR A 156 -5.55 6.77 5.10
N HIS A 157 -5.24 7.35 6.26
CA HIS A 157 -6.15 8.26 6.96
C HIS A 157 -6.48 9.52 6.17
N GLU A 158 -5.49 10.04 5.44
CA GLU A 158 -5.64 11.29 4.69
C GLU A 158 -6.30 11.08 3.33
N GLY A 159 -6.31 9.86 2.81
CA GLY A 159 -6.86 9.51 1.51
C GLY A 159 -6.39 8.15 1.04
N GLY A 160 -6.66 7.80 -0.20
CA GLY A 160 -6.26 6.51 -0.73
C GLY A 160 -5.90 6.54 -2.20
N LEU A 161 -5.34 5.45 -2.65
CA LEU A 161 -5.19 5.12 -4.06
C LEU A 161 -5.74 3.71 -4.33
N PHE A 162 -6.23 3.50 -5.52
CA PHE A 162 -6.46 2.18 -6.07
C PHE A 162 -5.58 2.00 -7.29
N GLY A 163 -4.82 0.93 -7.34
CA GLY A 163 -3.85 0.69 -8.39
C GLY A 163 -4.01 -0.68 -9.03
N MET A 164 -3.58 -0.77 -10.29
CA MET A 164 -3.41 -1.99 -11.05
C MET A 164 -1.96 -2.06 -11.53
N TYR A 165 -1.38 -3.24 -11.50
CA TYR A 165 -0.01 -3.51 -11.95
C TYR A 165 0.01 -4.61 -13.00
N ALA A 166 0.89 -4.47 -13.98
CA ALA A 166 1.24 -5.54 -14.88
C ALA A 166 2.73 -5.48 -15.26
N GLY A 167 3.39 -6.65 -15.24
CA GLY A 167 4.75 -6.83 -15.77
C GLY A 167 4.69 -7.45 -17.16
N CYS A 168 5.06 -6.71 -18.19
CA CYS A 168 4.91 -7.13 -19.59
C CYS A 168 6.16 -6.83 -20.41
N SER A 169 6.17 -7.22 -21.68
CA SER A 169 7.17 -6.77 -22.63
C SER A 169 7.04 -5.26 -22.88
N PRO A 170 8.13 -4.51 -23.09
CA PRO A 170 8.03 -3.09 -23.42
C PRO A 170 7.17 -2.80 -24.66
N ALA A 171 7.15 -3.70 -25.64
CA ALA A 171 6.34 -3.57 -26.84
C ALA A 171 4.83 -3.66 -26.57
N ASP A 172 4.44 -4.40 -25.53
CA ASP A 172 3.05 -4.63 -25.16
C ASP A 172 2.51 -3.62 -24.13
N ALA A 173 3.34 -2.74 -23.60
CA ALA A 173 2.97 -1.86 -22.48
C ALA A 173 1.72 -1.01 -22.78
N ALA A 174 1.61 -0.42 -23.97
CA ALA A 174 0.43 0.37 -24.36
C ALA A 174 -0.84 -0.48 -24.45
N ASN A 175 -0.74 -1.68 -25.01
CA ASN A 175 -1.87 -2.61 -25.13
C ASN A 175 -2.34 -3.11 -23.77
N VAL A 176 -1.38 -3.42 -22.89
CA VAL A 176 -1.67 -3.84 -21.50
C VAL A 176 -2.34 -2.70 -20.72
N THR A 177 -1.89 -1.46 -20.89
CA THR A 177 -2.53 -0.29 -20.25
C THR A 177 -3.98 -0.18 -20.66
N ALA A 178 -4.28 -0.20 -21.98
CA ALA A 178 -5.63 -0.12 -22.49
C ALA A 178 -6.54 -1.26 -21.97
N LEU A 179 -6.03 -2.49 -21.91
CA LEU A 179 -6.77 -3.62 -21.36
C LEU A 179 -7.06 -3.50 -19.85
N MET A 180 -6.13 -2.92 -19.09
CA MET A 180 -6.34 -2.66 -17.66
C MET A 180 -7.45 -1.62 -17.46
N GLU A 181 -7.47 -0.57 -18.27
CA GLU A 181 -8.50 0.47 -18.28
C GLU A 181 -9.86 -0.09 -18.70
N GLU A 182 -9.92 -0.88 -19.77
CA GLU A 182 -11.15 -1.58 -20.21
C GLU A 182 -11.72 -2.50 -19.11
N CYS A 183 -10.87 -3.25 -18.41
CA CYS A 183 -11.30 -4.09 -17.29
C CYS A 183 -11.95 -3.27 -16.18
N LEU A 184 -11.39 -2.11 -15.85
CA LEU A 184 -11.91 -1.21 -14.83
C LEU A 184 -13.24 -0.57 -15.27
N GLU A 185 -13.30 -0.05 -16.48
CA GLU A 185 -14.51 0.57 -17.05
C GLU A 185 -15.67 -0.42 -17.14
N ALA A 186 -15.40 -1.67 -17.54
CA ALA A 186 -16.41 -2.71 -17.56
C ALA A 186 -17.00 -3.01 -16.19
N MET A 187 -16.21 -2.84 -15.12
CA MET A 187 -16.72 -2.97 -13.75
C MET A 187 -17.52 -1.76 -13.32
N ALA A 188 -17.10 -0.55 -13.68
CA ALA A 188 -17.81 0.69 -13.37
C ALA A 188 -19.16 0.78 -14.08
N GLY A 189 -19.29 0.26 -15.29
CA GLY A 189 -20.51 0.22 -16.07
C GLY A 189 -21.56 -0.80 -15.62
N GLY A 190 -21.41 -1.44 -14.46
CA GLY A 190 -22.34 -2.43 -13.93
C GLY A 190 -22.17 -3.85 -14.50
N GLY A 191 -21.12 -4.05 -15.29
CA GLY A 191 -20.79 -5.34 -15.90
C GLY A 191 -20.02 -6.29 -14.99
N VAL A 192 -20.56 -6.65 -13.83
CA VAL A 192 -20.19 -7.93 -13.19
C VAL A 192 -20.86 -9.02 -14.00
N GLY A 193 -20.37 -9.21 -15.24
CA GLY A 193 -20.91 -10.21 -16.15
C GLY A 193 -20.78 -11.60 -15.56
N SER A 194 -21.71 -12.45 -15.91
CA SER A 194 -21.95 -13.83 -15.48
C SER A 194 -20.78 -14.83 -15.70
N GLY A 195 -19.57 -14.38 -15.91
CA GLY A 195 -18.39 -15.22 -16.12
C GLY A 195 -17.47 -15.39 -14.88
N GLY A 196 -17.77 -14.74 -13.75
CA GLY A 196 -16.89 -14.77 -12.58
C GLY A 196 -17.50 -15.26 -11.28
N ALA A 197 -18.79 -15.60 -11.28
CA ALA A 197 -19.41 -16.22 -10.12
C ALA A 197 -19.39 -17.76 -10.28
N GLY A 198 -18.23 -18.35 -10.18
CA GLY A 198 -18.12 -19.74 -9.76
C GLY A 198 -18.72 -19.82 -8.36
N ALA A 199 -19.90 -20.43 -8.22
CA ALA A 199 -20.55 -20.64 -6.94
C ALA A 199 -19.59 -21.37 -6.01
N VAL A 200 -19.06 -20.67 -5.01
CA VAL A 200 -18.45 -21.29 -3.84
C VAL A 200 -19.63 -21.84 -3.04
N GLY A 201 -20.00 -23.09 -3.34
CA GLY A 201 -20.86 -23.88 -2.49
C GLY A 201 -20.16 -24.09 -1.17
N LEU A 202 -20.66 -23.48 -0.12
CA LEU A 202 -20.33 -23.86 1.26
C LEU A 202 -20.97 -25.21 1.52
N PRO A 203 -20.20 -26.27 1.95
CA PRO A 203 -20.79 -27.50 2.44
C PRO A 203 -21.51 -27.18 3.75
N GLY A 204 -22.77 -27.68 3.89
CA GLY A 204 -23.59 -27.61 5.09
C GLY A 204 -23.02 -28.47 6.23
#